data_75cdb8171938e2135288ec9bf7e84c9f
#
_entry.id   75cdb8171938e2135288ec9bf7e84c9f
#
_cell.length_a   1.000
_cell.length_b   1.000
_cell.length_c   1.000
_cell.angle_alpha   90.00
_cell.angle_beta   90.00
_cell.angle_gamma   90.00
#
_symmetry.space_group_name_H-M   'P 1'
#
loop_
_entity.id
_entity.type
_entity.pdbx_description
1 polymer ?
#
loop_
_entity_poly.entity_id
_entity_poly.type
_entity_poly.pdbx_seq_one_letter_code
_entity_poly.pdbx_strand_id
1 'polypeptide(L)'
;VAGDGTTTATVLAQALIKEGLKMVASGANPVFIRRGMELASKKVIEELTKRAKKVESNEEIAQVGAISAGDVEIGQLIAQAMAKVGETGVITVEEAKSLETTLETVEGMQFDKGYVSPYMVTDSERMTAELDNPLILLTDKKISSMKELLPLLEQTVQMSKPVLIVADDIEGEALTTLVINKLRGTLNVVAVKAPAFGDRRKAILEDIAILTGGEVISEEKGMKLEEASIEQLGRAKTVKVTKDLTVIVDGAGQQKDISASCLLYT
;
A
#
# COMPACT_ATOMS: atom_id res chain seq x y z
N VAL A 1 2.85 -14.83 -3.10
CA VAL A 1 3.04 -14.23 -1.79
C VAL A 1 4.46 -14.46 -1.31
N ALA A 2 4.98 -15.68 -1.30
CA ALA A 2 6.38 -15.96 -1.02
C ALA A 2 7.17 -16.00 -2.34
N GLY A 3 8.39 -15.46 -2.36
CA GLY A 3 9.29 -15.49 -3.52
C GLY A 3 9.91 -16.87 -3.79
N ASP A 4 9.53 -17.89 -3.04
CA ASP A 4 10.08 -19.25 -3.09
C ASP A 4 8.99 -20.31 -3.29
N GLY A 5 9.40 -21.53 -3.63
CA GLY A 5 8.52 -22.71 -3.73
C GLY A 5 7.82 -22.91 -5.08
N THR A 6 8.13 -22.13 -6.11
CA THR A 6 7.53 -22.28 -7.45
C THR A 6 7.82 -23.65 -8.08
N THR A 7 9.06 -24.12 -7.97
CA THR A 7 9.48 -25.46 -8.45
C THR A 7 8.76 -26.56 -7.66
N THR A 8 8.71 -26.45 -6.33
CA THR A 8 8.00 -27.40 -5.47
C THR A 8 6.52 -27.48 -5.82
N ALA A 9 5.85 -26.31 -6.02
CA ALA A 9 4.45 -26.27 -6.44
C ALA A 9 4.22 -26.95 -7.78
N THR A 10 5.12 -26.76 -8.75
CA THR A 10 5.05 -27.39 -10.09
C THR A 10 5.19 -28.91 -9.98
N VAL A 11 6.16 -29.41 -9.20
CA VAL A 11 6.36 -30.86 -8.99
C VAL A 11 5.16 -31.48 -8.28
N LEU A 12 4.61 -30.83 -7.25
CA LEU A 12 3.40 -31.27 -6.57
C LEU A 12 2.19 -31.32 -7.52
N ALA A 13 1.99 -30.27 -8.33
CA ALA A 13 0.91 -30.22 -9.30
C ALA A 13 1.04 -31.39 -10.31
N GLN A 14 2.23 -31.63 -10.85
CA GLN A 14 2.48 -32.77 -11.75
C GLN A 14 2.14 -34.11 -11.09
N ALA A 15 2.59 -34.33 -9.86
CA ALA A 15 2.32 -35.57 -9.14
C ALA A 15 0.82 -35.78 -8.90
N LEU A 16 0.11 -34.75 -8.45
CA LEU A 16 -1.34 -34.79 -8.22
C LEU A 16 -2.12 -35.08 -9.49
N ILE A 17 -1.76 -34.41 -10.61
CA ILE A 17 -2.40 -34.65 -11.92
C ILE A 17 -2.15 -36.08 -12.39
N LYS A 18 -0.89 -36.56 -12.31
CA LYS A 18 -0.52 -37.90 -12.75
C LYS A 18 -1.27 -39.00 -11.99
N GLU A 19 -1.31 -38.91 -10.68
CA GLU A 19 -2.03 -39.90 -9.84
C GLU A 19 -3.56 -39.77 -9.98
N GLY A 20 -4.07 -38.53 -10.06
CA GLY A 20 -5.49 -38.28 -10.29
C GLY A 20 -5.98 -38.86 -11.63
N LEU A 21 -5.22 -38.68 -12.70
CA LEU A 21 -5.55 -39.27 -14.02
C LEU A 21 -5.57 -40.80 -14.01
N LYS A 22 -4.62 -41.46 -13.30
CA LYS A 22 -4.62 -42.91 -13.13
C LYS A 22 -5.92 -43.40 -12.46
N MET A 23 -6.34 -42.69 -11.42
CA MET A 23 -7.58 -43.05 -10.69
C MET A 23 -8.81 -42.85 -11.57
N VAL A 24 -8.89 -41.77 -12.34
CA VAL A 24 -9.99 -41.53 -13.29
C VAL A 24 -10.00 -42.62 -14.38
N ALA A 25 -8.83 -42.97 -14.94
CA ALA A 25 -8.70 -44.00 -15.96
C ALA A 25 -9.11 -45.40 -15.43
N SER A 26 -8.97 -45.67 -14.14
CA SER A 26 -9.44 -46.91 -13.49
C SER A 26 -10.93 -46.89 -13.16
N GLY A 27 -11.69 -45.84 -13.54
CA GLY A 27 -13.13 -45.73 -13.35
C GLY A 27 -13.57 -45.01 -12.06
N ALA A 28 -12.65 -44.42 -11.30
CA ALA A 28 -13.01 -43.65 -10.13
C ALA A 28 -13.71 -42.34 -10.53
N ASN A 29 -14.70 -41.92 -9.73
CA ASN A 29 -15.46 -40.71 -10.00
C ASN A 29 -14.62 -39.44 -9.71
N PRO A 30 -14.42 -38.58 -10.71
CA PRO A 30 -13.58 -37.37 -10.59
C PRO A 30 -14.04 -36.42 -9.48
N VAL A 31 -15.34 -36.35 -9.21
CA VAL A 31 -15.91 -35.47 -8.16
C VAL A 31 -15.45 -35.93 -6.78
N PHE A 32 -15.44 -37.24 -6.52
CA PHE A 32 -14.96 -37.78 -5.27
C PHE A 32 -13.45 -37.64 -5.11
N ILE A 33 -12.69 -37.82 -6.19
CA ILE A 33 -11.23 -37.58 -6.19
C ILE A 33 -10.94 -36.13 -5.80
N ARG A 34 -11.60 -35.18 -6.46
CA ARG A 34 -11.47 -33.75 -6.15
C ARG A 34 -11.76 -33.45 -4.67
N ARG A 35 -12.88 -33.96 -4.15
CA ARG A 35 -13.27 -33.79 -2.74
C ARG A 35 -12.22 -34.39 -1.78
N GLY A 36 -11.68 -35.56 -2.12
CA GLY A 36 -10.61 -36.20 -1.37
C GLY A 36 -9.32 -35.35 -1.35
N MET A 37 -8.93 -34.79 -2.48
CA MET A 37 -7.78 -33.90 -2.61
C MET A 37 -7.97 -32.60 -1.78
N GLU A 38 -9.15 -32.00 -1.80
CA GLU A 38 -9.48 -30.83 -0.99
C GLU A 38 -9.39 -31.10 0.51
N LEU A 39 -9.89 -32.26 0.97
CA LEU A 39 -9.79 -32.69 2.37
C LEU A 39 -8.33 -32.97 2.78
N ALA A 40 -7.57 -33.66 1.95
CA ALA A 40 -6.16 -33.94 2.18
C ALA A 40 -5.34 -32.66 2.24
N SER A 41 -5.58 -31.72 1.31
CA SER A 41 -4.90 -30.41 1.30
C SER A 41 -5.14 -29.63 2.59
N LYS A 42 -6.38 -29.56 3.08
CA LYS A 42 -6.68 -28.92 4.37
C LYS A 42 -5.88 -29.55 5.52
N LYS A 43 -5.84 -30.87 5.58
CA LYS A 43 -5.12 -31.59 6.62
C LYS A 43 -3.61 -31.36 6.56
N VAL A 44 -3.04 -31.35 5.36
CA VAL A 44 -1.62 -31.05 5.16
C VAL A 44 -1.29 -29.63 5.58
N ILE A 45 -2.12 -28.64 5.23
CA ILE A 45 -1.94 -27.23 5.62
C ILE A 45 -1.99 -27.10 7.15
N GLU A 46 -2.95 -27.75 7.83
CA GLU A 46 -3.02 -27.75 9.29
C GLU A 46 -1.73 -28.29 9.94
N GLU A 47 -1.20 -29.39 9.42
CA GLU A 47 0.03 -29.99 9.94
C GLU A 47 1.29 -29.15 9.62
N LEU A 48 1.35 -28.53 8.45
CA LEU A 48 2.43 -27.61 8.10
C LEU A 48 2.41 -26.38 9.00
N THR A 49 1.24 -25.81 9.27
CA THR A 49 1.10 -24.66 10.16
C THR A 49 1.59 -24.96 11.58
N LYS A 50 1.32 -26.18 12.09
CA LYS A 50 1.82 -26.61 13.41
C LYS A 50 3.34 -26.79 13.45
N ARG A 51 3.95 -27.15 12.32
CA ARG A 51 5.41 -27.35 12.19
C ARG A 51 6.16 -26.08 11.81
N ALA A 52 5.44 -25.04 11.41
CA ALA A 52 6.03 -23.77 11.03
C ALA A 52 6.77 -23.18 12.22
N LYS A 53 8.02 -22.76 11.98
CA LYS A 53 8.86 -22.04 12.93
C LYS A 53 8.64 -20.55 12.74
N LYS A 54 8.44 -19.80 13.82
CA LYS A 54 8.45 -18.36 13.77
C LYS A 54 9.86 -17.85 13.49
N VAL A 55 9.96 -16.84 12.64
CA VAL A 55 11.20 -16.12 12.37
C VAL A 55 11.30 -15.03 13.42
N GLU A 56 12.32 -15.08 14.30
CA GLU A 56 12.45 -14.16 15.45
C GLU A 56 13.79 -13.44 15.44
N SER A 57 14.82 -13.97 14.78
CA SER A 57 16.14 -13.37 14.75
C SER A 57 16.46 -12.68 13.42
N ASN A 58 17.32 -11.66 13.47
CA ASN A 58 17.81 -10.99 12.26
C ASN A 58 18.55 -11.95 11.30
N GLU A 59 19.19 -12.98 11.83
CA GLU A 59 19.87 -14.01 11.03
C GLU A 59 18.85 -14.87 10.26
N GLU A 60 17.74 -15.24 10.91
CA GLU A 60 16.64 -15.98 10.27
C GLU A 60 15.93 -15.12 9.22
N ILE A 61 15.76 -13.81 9.48
CA ILE A 61 15.24 -12.85 8.50
C ILE A 61 16.15 -12.78 7.28
N ALA A 62 17.48 -12.69 7.50
CA ALA A 62 18.45 -12.67 6.40
C ALA A 62 18.40 -13.95 5.57
N GLN A 63 18.26 -15.12 6.22
CA GLN A 63 18.17 -16.42 5.53
C GLN A 63 16.90 -16.50 4.66
N VAL A 64 15.74 -16.10 5.19
CA VAL A 64 14.48 -16.07 4.44
C VAL A 64 14.58 -15.10 3.26
N GLY A 65 15.14 -13.92 3.49
CA GLY A 65 15.38 -12.93 2.44
C GLY A 65 16.32 -13.45 1.36
N ALA A 66 17.42 -14.11 1.74
CA ALA A 66 18.38 -14.69 0.83
C ALA A 66 17.77 -15.81 -0.05
N ILE A 67 16.95 -16.68 0.53
CA ILE A 67 16.24 -17.73 -0.21
C ILE A 67 15.27 -17.11 -1.23
N SER A 68 14.51 -16.10 -0.80
CA SER A 68 13.51 -15.43 -1.65
C SER A 68 14.16 -14.66 -2.81
N ALA A 69 15.26 -13.97 -2.55
CA ALA A 69 15.99 -13.18 -3.56
C ALA A 69 16.94 -14.02 -4.42
N GLY A 70 17.34 -15.22 -3.94
CA GLY A 70 18.41 -16.01 -4.55
C GLY A 70 19.80 -15.42 -4.33
N ASP A 71 19.95 -14.47 -3.41
CA ASP A 71 21.17 -13.73 -3.13
C ASP A 71 21.33 -13.46 -1.63
N VAL A 72 22.51 -13.80 -1.10
CA VAL A 72 22.82 -13.68 0.33
C VAL A 72 23.00 -12.20 0.73
N GLU A 73 23.57 -11.37 -0.12
CA GLU A 73 23.83 -9.95 0.15
C GLU A 73 22.48 -9.20 0.26
N ILE A 74 21.55 -9.48 -0.64
CA ILE A 74 20.19 -8.92 -0.58
C ILE A 74 19.48 -9.37 0.69
N GLY A 75 19.61 -10.63 1.10
CA GLY A 75 19.07 -11.12 2.35
C GLY A 75 19.60 -10.37 3.57
N GLN A 76 20.89 -10.07 3.61
CA GLN A 76 21.51 -9.27 4.67
C GLN A 76 21.02 -7.82 4.67
N LEU A 77 20.86 -7.20 3.50
CA LEU A 77 20.30 -5.84 3.38
C LEU A 77 18.88 -5.76 3.90
N ILE A 78 18.04 -6.76 3.59
CA ILE A 78 16.67 -6.85 4.11
C ILE A 78 16.67 -6.98 5.64
N ALA A 79 17.53 -7.81 6.21
CA ALA A 79 17.63 -7.94 7.67
C ALA A 79 18.11 -6.64 8.34
N GLN A 80 19.05 -5.93 7.71
CA GLN A 80 19.49 -4.60 8.19
C GLN A 80 18.37 -3.56 8.11
N ALA A 81 17.56 -3.59 7.02
CA ALA A 81 16.39 -2.73 6.89
C ALA A 81 15.39 -3.01 8.01
N MET A 82 15.02 -4.28 8.23
CA MET A 82 14.12 -4.69 9.31
C MET A 82 14.61 -4.27 10.69
N ALA A 83 15.91 -4.40 10.94
CA ALA A 83 16.50 -3.97 12.21
C ALA A 83 16.40 -2.44 12.45
N LYS A 84 16.38 -1.64 11.37
CA LYS A 84 16.25 -0.18 11.45
C LYS A 84 14.79 0.28 11.58
N VAL A 85 13.88 -0.33 10.83
CA VAL A 85 12.48 0.11 10.77
C VAL A 85 11.56 -0.65 11.75
N GLY A 86 12.03 -1.75 12.33
CA GLY A 86 11.27 -2.58 13.25
C GLY A 86 10.23 -3.46 12.55
N GLU A 87 9.45 -4.23 13.34
CA GLU A 87 8.46 -5.20 12.82
C GLU A 87 7.30 -4.54 12.07
N THR A 88 6.98 -3.30 12.39
CA THR A 88 5.88 -2.54 11.78
C THR A 88 6.33 -1.65 10.62
N GLY A 89 7.65 -1.55 10.40
CA GLY A 89 8.20 -0.73 9.34
C GLY A 89 7.93 -1.27 7.95
N VAL A 90 7.85 -0.37 6.97
CA VAL A 90 7.63 -0.71 5.56
C VAL A 90 8.96 -0.75 4.84
N ILE A 91 9.22 -1.84 4.12
CA ILE A 91 10.36 -1.96 3.23
C ILE A 91 9.85 -1.94 1.80
N THR A 92 10.31 -0.96 1.02
CA THR A 92 10.06 -0.86 -0.41
C THR A 92 11.34 -1.14 -1.18
N VAL A 93 11.21 -1.71 -2.37
CA VAL A 93 12.31 -1.95 -3.30
C VAL A 93 12.07 -1.08 -4.52
N GLU A 94 13.03 -0.22 -4.82
CA GLU A 94 12.99 0.70 -5.96
C GLU A 94 14.21 0.48 -6.86
N GLU A 95 14.07 0.82 -8.13
CA GLU A 95 15.18 0.76 -9.08
C GLU A 95 16.18 1.88 -8.79
N ALA A 96 17.42 1.50 -8.48
CA ALA A 96 18.47 2.48 -8.18
C ALA A 96 18.92 3.20 -9.45
N LYS A 97 19.25 4.49 -9.33
CA LYS A 97 19.91 5.27 -10.39
C LYS A 97 21.41 5.02 -10.47
N SER A 98 21.98 4.32 -9.48
CA SER A 98 23.39 3.93 -9.37
C SER A 98 23.58 2.46 -9.65
N LEU A 99 24.83 2.03 -9.88
CA LEU A 99 25.21 0.62 -10.07
C LEU A 99 25.24 -0.17 -8.74
N GLU A 100 25.20 0.50 -7.63
CA GLU A 100 25.28 -0.10 -6.29
C GLU A 100 23.90 -0.17 -5.63
N THR A 101 23.65 -1.29 -4.95
CA THR A 101 22.45 -1.44 -4.11
C THR A 101 22.67 -0.70 -2.80
N THR A 102 21.80 0.27 -2.50
CA THR A 102 21.88 1.09 -1.29
C THR A 102 20.67 0.87 -0.40
N LEU A 103 20.84 0.99 0.90
CA LEU A 103 19.79 0.97 1.90
C LEU A 103 19.59 2.38 2.46
N GLU A 104 18.48 3.01 2.10
CA GLU A 104 18.07 4.30 2.65
C GLU A 104 16.93 4.10 3.65
N THR A 105 16.94 4.87 4.72
CA THR A 105 15.84 4.88 5.71
C THR A 105 15.25 6.28 5.69
N VAL A 106 13.94 6.36 5.46
CA VAL A 106 13.19 7.62 5.38
C VAL A 106 11.97 7.53 6.27
N GLU A 107 11.48 8.67 6.73
CA GLU A 107 10.23 8.74 7.48
C GLU A 107 9.06 8.46 6.53
N GLY A 108 8.14 7.63 6.98
CA GLY A 108 6.99 7.25 6.17
C GLY A 108 5.85 6.70 6.99
N MET A 109 4.71 6.54 6.36
CA MET A 109 3.52 5.94 6.97
C MET A 109 2.79 5.04 5.99
N GLN A 110 2.26 3.94 6.51
CA GLN A 110 1.40 3.03 5.77
C GLN A 110 0.04 2.90 6.45
N PHE A 111 -1.03 2.86 5.65
CA PHE A 111 -2.37 2.58 6.16
C PHE A 111 -3.20 1.72 5.20
N ASP A 112 -4.18 1.00 5.77
CA ASP A 112 -4.99 -0.04 5.15
C ASP A 112 -6.17 0.50 4.34
N LYS A 113 -5.94 1.49 3.48
CA LYS A 113 -6.91 1.99 2.49
C LYS A 113 -6.21 2.20 1.16
N GLY A 114 -6.84 1.70 0.11
CA GLY A 114 -6.37 1.88 -1.26
C GLY A 114 -7.18 2.91 -2.04
N TYR A 115 -6.94 2.95 -3.35
CA TYR A 115 -7.63 3.90 -4.24
C TYR A 115 -9.14 3.65 -4.29
N VAL A 116 -9.91 4.73 -4.40
CA VAL A 116 -11.40 4.68 -4.47
C VAL A 116 -11.89 4.10 -5.81
N SER A 117 -11.07 4.17 -6.87
CA SER A 117 -11.41 3.67 -8.19
C SER A 117 -10.19 3.05 -8.90
N PRO A 118 -10.35 1.88 -9.53
CA PRO A 118 -9.29 1.25 -10.31
C PRO A 118 -8.78 2.11 -11.49
N TYR A 119 -9.57 3.06 -11.95
CA TYR A 119 -9.17 3.99 -13.02
C TYR A 119 -8.15 5.04 -12.58
N MET A 120 -7.79 5.07 -11.29
CA MET A 120 -6.79 5.98 -10.75
C MET A 120 -5.36 5.40 -10.77
N VAL A 121 -5.17 4.15 -11.19
CA VAL A 121 -3.86 3.52 -11.29
C VAL A 121 -2.97 4.22 -12.34
N THR A 122 -1.67 4.21 -12.11
CA THR A 122 -0.65 4.66 -13.06
C THR A 122 0.01 3.48 -13.77
N ASP A 123 0.08 2.33 -13.11
CA ASP A 123 0.55 1.05 -13.64
C ASP A 123 -0.62 0.05 -13.66
N SER A 124 -1.11 -0.25 -14.86
CA SER A 124 -2.23 -1.15 -15.06
C SER A 124 -1.86 -2.63 -14.89
N GLU A 125 -0.60 -3.00 -15.08
CA GLU A 125 -0.13 -4.38 -14.93
C GLU A 125 -0.05 -4.78 -13.46
N ARG A 126 0.48 -3.87 -12.64
CA ARG A 126 0.63 -4.06 -11.19
C ARG A 126 -0.58 -3.59 -10.40
N MET A 127 -1.54 -2.92 -11.04
CA MET A 127 -2.69 -2.31 -10.40
C MET A 127 -2.28 -1.37 -9.25
N THR A 128 -1.26 -0.55 -9.49
CA THR A 128 -0.73 0.43 -8.54
C THR A 128 -0.82 1.84 -9.07
N ALA A 129 -0.95 2.81 -8.18
CA ALA A 129 -0.79 4.22 -8.48
C ALA A 129 0.44 4.74 -7.74
N GLU A 130 1.41 5.26 -8.49
CA GLU A 130 2.61 5.89 -7.95
C GLU A 130 2.60 7.38 -8.30
N LEU A 131 2.82 8.21 -7.29
CA LEU A 131 2.85 9.66 -7.39
C LEU A 131 4.19 10.18 -6.89
N ASP A 132 4.94 10.86 -7.75
CA ASP A 132 6.21 11.48 -7.41
C ASP A 132 6.02 12.95 -7.03
N ASN A 133 6.55 13.34 -5.88
CA ASN A 133 6.44 14.68 -5.30
C ASN A 133 4.99 15.22 -5.26
N PRO A 134 4.00 14.41 -4.78
CA PRO A 134 2.61 14.79 -4.76
C PRO A 134 2.33 15.88 -3.71
N LEU A 135 1.27 16.64 -3.98
CA LEU A 135 0.55 17.39 -2.97
C LEU A 135 -0.49 16.48 -2.32
N ILE A 136 -0.70 16.62 -1.01
CA ILE A 136 -1.57 15.74 -0.24
C ILE A 136 -2.65 16.58 0.42
N LEU A 137 -3.90 16.39 -0.02
CA LEU A 137 -5.08 16.97 0.60
C LEU A 137 -5.62 16.02 1.65
N LEU A 138 -5.76 16.50 2.88
CA LEU A 138 -6.31 15.75 4.01
C LEU A 138 -7.63 16.39 4.48
N THR A 139 -8.69 15.62 4.54
CA THR A 139 -9.98 16.10 5.07
C THR A 139 -10.77 14.97 5.75
N ASP A 140 -11.46 15.31 6.80
CA ASP A 140 -12.43 14.43 7.47
C ASP A 140 -13.82 14.49 6.82
N LYS A 141 -13.98 15.29 5.78
CA LYS A 141 -15.22 15.50 5.06
C LYS A 141 -15.43 14.45 3.97
N LYS A 142 -16.71 14.14 3.72
CA LYS A 142 -17.14 13.39 2.55
C LYS A 142 -17.30 14.35 1.36
N ILE A 143 -16.65 14.02 0.25
CA ILE A 143 -16.64 14.85 -0.95
C ILE A 143 -17.60 14.26 -1.98
N SER A 144 -18.69 14.95 -2.26
CA SER A 144 -19.68 14.55 -3.28
C SER A 144 -19.79 15.53 -4.44
N SER A 145 -19.43 16.81 -4.21
CA SER A 145 -19.50 17.87 -5.22
C SER A 145 -18.11 18.31 -5.67
N MET A 146 -17.93 18.41 -6.97
CA MET A 146 -16.67 18.87 -7.57
C MET A 146 -16.39 20.34 -7.28
N LYS A 147 -17.42 21.16 -7.02
CA LYS A 147 -17.28 22.59 -6.72
C LYS A 147 -16.38 22.86 -5.53
N GLU A 148 -16.40 21.98 -4.54
CA GLU A 148 -15.59 22.11 -3.33
C GLU A 148 -14.10 21.95 -3.59
N LEU A 149 -13.74 21.14 -4.59
CA LEU A 149 -12.34 20.85 -4.94
C LEU A 149 -11.79 21.74 -6.07
N LEU A 150 -12.68 22.34 -6.87
CA LEU A 150 -12.31 22.99 -8.12
C LEU A 150 -11.22 24.07 -7.93
N PRO A 151 -11.33 25.02 -6.96
CA PRO A 151 -10.32 26.07 -6.79
C PRO A 151 -8.92 25.52 -6.47
N LEU A 152 -8.87 24.44 -5.67
CA LEU A 152 -7.62 23.79 -5.28
C LEU A 152 -7.01 23.01 -6.45
N LEU A 153 -7.84 22.26 -7.18
CA LEU A 153 -7.37 21.46 -8.31
C LEU A 153 -6.87 22.32 -9.48
N GLU A 154 -7.49 23.47 -9.75
CA GLU A 154 -7.00 24.43 -10.75
C GLU A 154 -5.58 24.92 -10.43
N GLN A 155 -5.32 25.22 -9.17
CA GLN A 155 -3.99 25.63 -8.73
C GLN A 155 -2.96 24.48 -8.87
N THR A 156 -3.35 23.24 -8.52
CA THR A 156 -2.45 22.08 -8.64
C THR A 156 -2.13 21.73 -10.09
N VAL A 157 -3.09 21.88 -11.01
CA VAL A 157 -2.88 21.71 -12.45
C VAL A 157 -1.89 22.75 -12.99
N GLN A 158 -2.00 24.02 -12.58
CA GLN A 158 -1.05 25.06 -12.97
C GLN A 158 0.38 24.74 -12.52
N MET A 159 0.54 24.08 -11.39
CA MET A 159 1.85 23.63 -10.89
C MET A 159 2.32 22.32 -11.53
N SER A 160 1.50 21.66 -12.32
CA SER A 160 1.78 20.34 -12.92
C SER A 160 2.18 19.28 -11.89
N LYS A 161 1.66 19.37 -10.66
CA LYS A 161 1.94 18.40 -9.58
C LYS A 161 0.84 17.38 -9.44
N PRO A 162 1.19 16.11 -9.17
CA PRO A 162 0.21 15.10 -8.82
C PRO A 162 -0.41 15.39 -7.45
N VAL A 163 -1.63 14.93 -7.25
CA VAL A 163 -2.38 15.15 -6.01
C VAL A 163 -2.89 13.83 -5.45
N LEU A 164 -2.61 13.59 -4.16
CA LEU A 164 -3.29 12.59 -3.36
C LEU A 164 -4.40 13.27 -2.58
N ILE A 165 -5.61 12.75 -2.66
CA ILE A 165 -6.76 13.19 -1.85
C ILE A 165 -7.07 12.10 -0.84
N VAL A 166 -6.96 12.42 0.45
CA VAL A 166 -7.38 11.55 1.57
C VAL A 166 -8.60 12.17 2.20
N ALA A 167 -9.76 11.54 2.04
CA ALA A 167 -11.04 12.04 2.52
C ALA A 167 -11.84 10.94 3.22
N ASP A 168 -12.86 11.31 4.02
CA ASP A 168 -13.76 10.32 4.61
C ASP A 168 -14.37 9.40 3.55
N ASP A 169 -14.95 10.00 2.51
CA ASP A 169 -15.39 9.30 1.31
C ASP A 169 -15.36 10.25 0.11
N ILE A 170 -15.26 9.69 -1.09
CA ILE A 170 -15.36 10.44 -2.35
C ILE A 170 -16.32 9.69 -3.25
N GLU A 171 -17.42 10.32 -3.59
CA GLU A 171 -18.51 9.67 -4.34
C GLU A 171 -19.21 10.62 -5.33
N GLY A 172 -20.17 10.09 -6.08
CA GLY A 172 -21.07 10.84 -6.93
C GLY A 172 -20.35 11.60 -8.05
N GLU A 173 -20.71 12.88 -8.21
CA GLU A 173 -20.18 13.75 -9.25
C GLU A 173 -18.68 14.00 -9.09
N ALA A 174 -18.20 14.17 -7.85
CA ALA A 174 -16.79 14.42 -7.57
C ALA A 174 -15.91 13.26 -8.06
N LEU A 175 -16.24 12.03 -7.69
CA LEU A 175 -15.50 10.84 -8.12
C LEU A 175 -15.48 10.69 -9.63
N THR A 176 -16.66 10.82 -10.28
CA THR A 176 -16.79 10.69 -11.74
C THR A 176 -15.92 11.71 -12.46
N THR A 177 -15.95 12.96 -12.01
CA THR A 177 -15.18 14.05 -12.63
C THR A 177 -13.67 13.87 -12.44
N LEU A 178 -13.21 13.45 -11.25
CA LEU A 178 -11.81 13.13 -10.99
C LEU A 178 -11.32 12.01 -11.91
N VAL A 179 -12.08 10.93 -12.05
CA VAL A 179 -11.74 9.80 -12.92
C VAL A 179 -11.68 10.22 -14.39
N ILE A 180 -12.65 10.99 -14.89
CA ILE A 180 -12.66 11.46 -16.28
C ILE A 180 -11.43 12.33 -16.56
N ASN A 181 -11.09 13.28 -15.68
CA ASN A 181 -9.94 14.16 -15.85
C ASN A 181 -8.61 13.40 -15.74
N LYS A 182 -8.52 12.40 -14.87
CA LYS A 182 -7.37 11.47 -14.80
C LYS A 182 -7.19 10.72 -16.11
N LEU A 183 -8.25 10.12 -16.65
CA LEU A 183 -8.21 9.38 -17.92
C LEU A 183 -7.88 10.26 -19.12
N ARG A 184 -8.29 11.53 -19.10
CA ARG A 184 -7.91 12.53 -20.12
C ARG A 184 -6.48 13.03 -19.97
N GLY A 185 -5.78 12.69 -18.89
CA GLY A 185 -4.43 13.19 -18.62
C GLY A 185 -4.37 14.67 -18.22
N THR A 186 -5.52 15.32 -17.97
CA THR A 186 -5.58 16.73 -17.54
C THR A 186 -5.26 16.90 -16.06
N LEU A 187 -5.49 15.87 -15.25
CA LEU A 187 -5.26 15.88 -13.82
C LEU A 187 -4.58 14.57 -13.39
N ASN A 188 -3.43 14.66 -12.74
CA ASN A 188 -2.80 13.52 -12.12
C ASN A 188 -3.24 13.43 -10.65
N VAL A 189 -4.33 12.69 -10.40
CA VAL A 189 -4.94 12.57 -9.07
C VAL A 189 -5.13 11.11 -8.69
N VAL A 190 -4.94 10.84 -7.41
CA VAL A 190 -5.35 9.59 -6.76
C VAL A 190 -6.15 9.96 -5.53
N ALA A 191 -7.29 9.30 -5.33
CA ALA A 191 -8.16 9.49 -4.20
C ALA A 191 -8.24 8.21 -3.38
N VAL A 192 -8.09 8.34 -2.06
CA VAL A 192 -8.15 7.25 -1.09
C VAL A 192 -9.09 7.62 0.05
N LYS A 193 -9.69 6.62 0.67
CA LYS A 193 -10.48 6.83 1.88
C LYS A 193 -9.58 6.96 3.10
N ALA A 194 -9.94 7.86 4.01
CA ALA A 194 -9.25 7.98 5.28
C ALA A 194 -9.39 6.68 6.10
N PRO A 195 -8.32 6.24 6.76
CA PRO A 195 -8.34 5.02 7.58
C PRO A 195 -9.16 5.21 8.85
N ALA A 196 -9.65 4.10 9.42
CA ALA A 196 -10.47 4.05 10.63
C ALA A 196 -11.79 4.85 10.56
N PHE A 197 -12.40 5.13 11.71
CA PHE A 197 -13.70 5.83 11.85
C PHE A 197 -13.68 6.72 13.09
N GLY A 198 -14.54 7.76 13.09
CA GLY A 198 -14.71 8.64 14.24
C GLY A 198 -13.43 9.33 14.68
N ASP A 199 -13.21 9.42 16.00
CA ASP A 199 -12.06 10.12 16.58
C ASP A 199 -10.71 9.51 16.18
N ARG A 200 -10.65 8.17 16.01
CA ARG A 200 -9.44 7.50 15.54
C ARG A 200 -9.06 7.92 14.12
N ARG A 201 -10.03 8.16 13.25
CA ARG A 201 -9.79 8.70 11.90
C ARG A 201 -9.17 10.08 11.97
N LYS A 202 -9.70 10.97 12.82
CA LYS A 202 -9.17 12.32 13.00
C LYS A 202 -7.72 12.27 13.48
N ALA A 203 -7.43 11.42 14.46
CA ALA A 203 -6.07 11.24 14.97
C ALA A 203 -5.11 10.77 13.87
N ILE A 204 -5.50 9.79 13.05
CA ILE A 204 -4.65 9.31 11.96
C ILE A 204 -4.47 10.37 10.86
N LEU A 205 -5.50 11.14 10.53
CA LEU A 205 -5.38 12.27 9.60
C LEU A 205 -4.42 13.33 10.10
N GLU A 206 -4.43 13.64 11.40
CA GLU A 206 -3.46 14.55 12.03
C GLU A 206 -2.03 13.99 11.96
N ASP A 207 -1.84 12.70 12.20
CA ASP A 207 -0.52 12.07 12.05
C ASP A 207 -0.01 12.15 10.61
N ILE A 208 -0.89 11.94 9.61
CA ILE A 208 -0.52 12.12 8.20
C ILE A 208 -0.18 13.59 7.93
N ALA A 209 -0.93 14.54 8.51
CA ALA A 209 -0.65 15.97 8.37
C ALA A 209 0.72 16.33 8.95
N ILE A 210 1.04 15.85 10.15
CA ILE A 210 2.34 16.05 10.78
C ILE A 210 3.47 15.45 9.93
N LEU A 211 3.30 14.21 9.45
CA LEU A 211 4.28 13.54 8.61
C LEU A 211 4.55 14.29 7.32
N THR A 212 3.50 14.81 6.69
CA THR A 212 3.59 15.45 5.36
C THR A 212 3.78 16.96 5.40
N GLY A 213 3.74 17.56 6.60
CA GLY A 213 3.83 19.00 6.79
C GLY A 213 2.62 19.76 6.27
N GLY A 214 1.45 19.11 6.22
CA GLY A 214 0.19 19.69 5.80
C GLY A 214 -0.75 19.96 6.97
N GLU A 215 -2.01 20.26 6.65
CA GLU A 215 -3.07 20.53 7.60
C GLU A 215 -4.32 19.74 7.24
N VAL A 216 -5.05 19.23 8.26
CA VAL A 216 -6.35 18.58 8.04
C VAL A 216 -7.42 19.64 7.86
N ILE A 217 -8.02 19.69 6.68
CA ILE A 217 -9.15 20.59 6.38
C ILE A 217 -10.41 19.98 6.99
N SER A 218 -10.88 20.58 8.11
CA SER A 218 -12.01 20.09 8.87
C SER A 218 -13.02 21.22 9.15
N GLU A 219 -14.31 20.93 9.00
CA GLU A 219 -15.37 21.87 9.36
C GLU A 219 -15.41 22.17 10.88
N GLU A 220 -14.99 21.22 11.72
CA GLU A 220 -14.88 21.45 13.16
C GLU A 220 -13.82 22.49 13.50
N LYS A 221 -12.79 22.64 12.66
CA LYS A 221 -11.77 23.69 12.76
C LYS A 221 -12.20 25.01 12.09
N GLY A 222 -13.44 25.06 11.56
CA GLY A 222 -13.95 26.23 10.83
C GLY A 222 -13.40 26.37 9.41
N MET A 223 -12.77 25.33 8.87
CA MET A 223 -12.17 25.34 7.54
C MET A 223 -13.14 24.80 6.49
N LYS A 224 -13.12 25.39 5.31
CA LYS A 224 -13.89 24.92 4.15
C LYS A 224 -12.97 24.48 3.04
N LEU A 225 -13.31 23.37 2.37
CA LEU A 225 -12.56 22.85 1.23
C LEU A 225 -12.45 23.85 0.08
N GLU A 226 -13.48 24.67 -0.14
CA GLU A 226 -13.51 25.71 -1.18
C GLU A 226 -12.49 26.84 -0.92
N GLU A 227 -12.10 27.04 0.33
CA GLU A 227 -11.13 28.07 0.76
C GLU A 227 -9.73 27.50 0.99
N ALA A 228 -9.54 26.20 0.75
CA ALA A 228 -8.26 25.53 0.96
C ALA A 228 -7.18 26.07 0.00
N SER A 229 -5.98 26.29 0.54
CA SER A 229 -4.83 26.77 -0.19
C SER A 229 -3.76 25.70 -0.34
N ILE A 230 -2.87 25.87 -1.33
CA ILE A 230 -1.73 24.94 -1.55
C ILE A 230 -0.79 24.86 -0.34
N GLU A 231 -0.72 25.93 0.45
CA GLU A 231 0.14 25.98 1.65
C GLU A 231 -0.31 25.01 2.74
N GLN A 232 -1.59 24.67 2.78
CA GLN A 232 -2.19 23.73 3.71
C GLN A 232 -2.04 22.27 3.26
N LEU A 233 -1.64 22.04 2.00
CA LEU A 233 -1.43 20.69 1.49
C LEU A 233 -0.13 20.11 2.01
N GLY A 234 -0.20 18.86 2.45
CA GLY A 234 0.97 18.07 2.74
C GLY A 234 1.80 17.75 1.48
N ARG A 235 3.03 17.33 1.69
CA ARG A 235 3.97 16.94 0.64
C ARG A 235 4.71 15.68 1.04
N ALA A 236 5.06 14.87 0.06
CA ALA A 236 5.92 13.71 0.24
C ALA A 236 6.80 13.53 -1.00
N LYS A 237 7.87 12.74 -0.88
CA LYS A 237 8.72 12.38 -2.02
C LYS A 237 7.99 11.43 -2.95
N THR A 238 7.37 10.38 -2.39
CA THR A 238 6.64 9.39 -3.18
C THR A 238 5.41 8.91 -2.42
N VAL A 239 4.31 8.68 -3.12
CA VAL A 239 3.14 7.98 -2.59
C VAL A 239 2.80 6.82 -3.49
N LYS A 240 2.67 5.63 -2.90
CA LYS A 240 2.28 4.40 -3.59
C LYS A 240 0.93 3.91 -3.06
N VAL A 241 -0.02 3.74 -3.96
CA VAL A 241 -1.38 3.30 -3.62
C VAL A 241 -1.70 2.02 -4.39
N THR A 242 -2.10 0.99 -3.66
CA THR A 242 -2.64 -0.25 -4.21
C THR A 242 -4.16 -0.30 -3.98
N LYS A 243 -4.78 -1.43 -4.29
CA LYS A 243 -6.21 -1.63 -4.03
C LYS A 243 -6.59 -1.49 -2.56
N ASP A 244 -5.72 -1.93 -1.65
CA ASP A 244 -6.04 -2.09 -0.23
C ASP A 244 -5.08 -1.31 0.69
N LEU A 245 -4.05 -0.67 0.14
CA LEU A 245 -2.96 -0.09 0.91
C LEU A 245 -2.47 1.22 0.30
N THR A 246 -2.16 2.18 1.17
CA THR A 246 -1.47 3.43 0.81
C THR A 246 -0.19 3.56 1.63
N VAL A 247 0.91 3.85 0.95
CA VAL A 247 2.23 4.10 1.54
C VAL A 247 2.66 5.51 1.17
N ILE A 248 2.98 6.32 2.17
CA ILE A 248 3.56 7.65 2.02
C ILE A 248 5.02 7.54 2.43
N VAL A 249 5.93 7.94 1.56
CA VAL A 249 7.38 7.83 1.77
C VAL A 249 7.99 9.22 1.78
N ASP A 250 8.84 9.49 2.77
CA ASP A 250 9.60 10.73 2.89
C ASP A 250 8.69 11.96 2.89
N GLY A 251 7.85 12.06 3.92
CA GLY A 251 6.98 13.22 4.14
C GLY A 251 7.78 14.48 4.47
N ALA A 252 7.29 15.63 4.05
CA ALA A 252 7.96 16.92 4.24
C ALA A 252 7.76 17.55 5.66
N GLY A 253 7.20 16.79 6.61
CA GLY A 253 7.01 17.23 7.99
C GLY A 253 8.32 17.46 8.74
N GLN A 254 8.26 18.22 9.82
CA GLN A 254 9.44 18.43 10.66
C GLN A 254 9.72 17.22 11.54
N GLN A 255 10.96 16.71 11.51
CA GLN A 255 11.42 15.55 12.29
C GLN A 255 11.03 15.61 13.77
N LYS A 256 11.06 16.80 14.34
CA LYS A 256 10.72 17.03 15.75
C LYS A 256 9.25 16.74 16.05
N ASP A 257 8.36 17.14 15.15
CA ASP A 257 6.92 16.96 15.30
C ASP A 257 6.52 15.51 15.01
N ILE A 258 7.14 14.88 14.01
CA ILE A 258 6.99 13.46 13.68
C ILE A 258 7.37 12.59 14.88
N SER A 259 8.54 12.85 15.50
CA SER A 259 8.98 12.09 16.67
C SER A 259 8.07 12.27 17.88
N ALA A 260 7.44 13.43 18.04
CA ALA A 260 6.49 13.69 19.13
C ALA A 260 5.15 12.96 18.89
N SER A 261 4.68 12.83 17.64
CA SER A 261 3.47 12.09 17.29
C SER A 261 3.64 10.58 17.45
N CYS A 262 4.76 10.01 17.02
CA CYS A 262 5.07 8.58 17.18
C CYS A 262 5.09 8.12 18.65
N LEU A 263 5.31 9.01 19.61
CA LEU A 263 5.26 8.71 21.05
C LEU A 263 3.83 8.48 21.59
N LEU A 264 2.79 8.79 20.83
CA LEU A 264 1.39 8.61 21.24
C LEU A 264 0.82 7.22 20.90
N TYR A 265 1.52 6.41 20.08
CA TYR A 265 1.05 5.10 19.62
C TYR A 265 1.94 3.92 20.09
N THR A 266 2.95 4.16 20.91
CA THR A 266 3.66 3.16 21.69
C THR A 266 3.11 3.10 23.10
#